data_d23ba92e0e67994137f3f9985a4651ce
#
_entry.id   d23ba92e0e67994137f3f9985a4651ce
#
_cell.length_a   1.000
_cell.length_b   1.000
_cell.length_c   1.000
_cell.angle_alpha   90.00
_cell.angle_beta   90.00
_cell.angle_gamma   90.00
#
_symmetry.space_group_name_H-M   'P 1'
#
loop_
_entity.id
_entity.type
_entity.pdbx_description
1 polymer ?
#
loop_
_entity_poly.entity_id
_entity_poly.type
_entity_poly.pdbx_seq_one_letter_code
_entity_poly.pdbx_strand_id
1 'polypeptide(L)'
;MGFKLYARNYGRSAFCLSGGAGFGYYHLGVIRELLDRRLLPPIITGTSAGALMGAIVCTRTDEELRQVLVPELANKIKFVHDSLIAHIARYATTGAFFDSDQWCRLALWFCRGSLTFKEAYERTGRIFNVTVVPDDPHSPPKLLNYITAPNCVIWSAIMASAAIPGVSSRHVSSMYVCRLTGPVNPSF
;
A
#
# COMPACT_ATOMS: atom_id res chain seq x y z
N MET A 1 -12.53 32.69 18.50
CA MET A 1 -11.34 32.87 17.63
C MET A 1 -10.26 31.79 17.85
N GLY A 2 -10.09 31.26 19.07
CA GLY A 2 -9.06 30.27 19.44
C GLY A 2 -9.10 28.95 18.67
N PHE A 3 -10.27 28.28 18.51
CA PHE A 3 -10.36 26.96 17.85
C PHE A 3 -9.87 26.93 16.41
N LYS A 4 -10.10 27.99 15.61
CA LYS A 4 -9.59 28.06 14.23
C LYS A 4 -8.06 28.17 14.18
N LEU A 5 -7.47 28.87 15.15
CA LEU A 5 -6.02 28.99 15.26
C LEU A 5 -5.38 27.66 15.68
N TYR A 6 -5.97 26.97 16.67
CA TYR A 6 -5.52 25.63 17.09
C TYR A 6 -5.63 24.61 15.96
N ALA A 7 -6.76 24.55 15.24
CA ALA A 7 -6.94 23.66 14.11
C ALA A 7 -5.93 23.92 12.98
N ARG A 8 -5.57 25.18 12.72
CA ARG A 8 -4.56 25.56 11.73
C ARG A 8 -3.15 25.16 12.16
N ASN A 9 -2.80 25.30 13.42
CA ASN A 9 -1.48 24.97 13.95
C ASN A 9 -1.31 23.45 14.13
N TYR A 10 -2.37 22.73 14.48
CA TYR A 10 -2.36 21.27 14.61
C TYR A 10 -2.23 20.55 13.27
N GLY A 11 -2.73 21.18 12.20
CA GLY A 11 -2.68 20.60 10.84
C GLY A 11 -3.66 19.47 10.63
N ARG A 12 -3.32 18.58 9.67
CA ARG A 12 -4.12 17.40 9.34
C ARG A 12 -3.55 16.15 9.98
N SER A 13 -4.43 15.33 10.53
CA SER A 13 -4.05 14.02 11.05
C SER A 13 -3.72 13.04 9.93
N ALA A 14 -2.71 12.21 10.13
CA ALA A 14 -2.37 11.08 9.28
C ALA A 14 -2.62 9.77 10.01
N PHE A 15 -3.10 8.76 9.29
CA PHE A 15 -3.26 7.41 9.78
C PHE A 15 -2.13 6.53 9.25
N CYS A 16 -1.25 6.09 10.15
CA CYS A 16 -0.08 5.30 9.80
C CYS A 16 -0.36 3.82 10.00
N LEU A 17 -0.29 3.05 8.91
CA LEU A 17 -0.51 1.62 8.87
C LEU A 17 0.85 0.91 8.84
N SER A 18 1.22 0.27 9.95
CA SER A 18 2.46 -0.47 10.07
C SER A 18 2.44 -1.74 9.22
N GLY A 19 3.63 -2.20 8.84
CA GLY A 19 3.84 -3.53 8.29
C GLY A 19 3.56 -4.61 9.34
N GLY A 20 3.68 -5.88 8.94
CA GLY A 20 3.48 -7.00 9.85
C GLY A 20 2.88 -8.23 9.19
N ALA A 21 3.08 -8.40 7.89
CA ALA A 21 2.59 -9.55 7.13
C ALA A 21 1.09 -9.82 7.38
N GLY A 22 0.72 -11.03 7.87
CA GLY A 22 -0.67 -11.39 8.15
C GLY A 22 -1.36 -10.53 9.24
N PHE A 23 -0.60 -9.87 10.12
CA PHE A 23 -1.20 -8.96 11.11
C PHE A 23 -1.76 -7.67 10.48
N GLY A 24 -1.39 -7.35 9.24
CA GLY A 24 -1.96 -6.21 8.51
C GLY A 24 -3.48 -6.26 8.39
N TYR A 25 -4.09 -7.43 8.43
CA TYR A 25 -5.56 -7.57 8.37
C TYR A 25 -6.31 -6.92 9.53
N TYR A 26 -5.68 -6.78 10.70
CA TYR A 26 -6.28 -6.08 11.83
C TYR A 26 -6.56 -4.60 11.53
N HIS A 27 -5.79 -3.99 10.63
CA HIS A 27 -6.05 -2.61 10.18
C HIS A 27 -7.45 -2.45 9.59
N LEU A 28 -7.98 -3.47 8.90
CA LEU A 28 -9.28 -3.38 8.22
C LEU A 28 -10.43 -3.12 9.20
N GLY A 29 -10.39 -3.73 10.39
CA GLY A 29 -11.40 -3.50 11.43
C GLY A 29 -11.37 -2.06 11.94
N VAL A 30 -10.18 -1.53 12.20
CA VAL A 30 -10.00 -0.14 12.64
C VAL A 30 -10.42 0.84 11.53
N ILE A 31 -10.02 0.57 10.28
CA ILE A 31 -10.41 1.38 9.12
C ILE A 31 -11.94 1.41 8.98
N ARG A 32 -12.61 0.26 9.13
CA ARG A 32 -14.06 0.16 9.02
C ARG A 32 -14.75 1.03 10.08
N GLU A 33 -14.33 0.93 11.33
CA GLU A 33 -14.91 1.73 12.42
C GLU A 33 -14.68 3.24 12.22
N LEU A 34 -13.46 3.65 11.81
CA LEU A 34 -13.17 5.05 11.50
C LEU A 34 -14.01 5.57 10.32
N LEU A 35 -14.23 4.74 9.31
CA LEU A 35 -15.07 5.06 8.15
C LEU A 35 -16.53 5.25 8.56
N ASP A 36 -17.08 4.34 9.37
CA ASP A 36 -18.48 4.38 9.80
C ASP A 36 -18.75 5.60 10.69
N ARG A 37 -17.77 5.99 11.51
CA ARG A 37 -17.82 7.21 12.34
C ARG A 37 -17.45 8.49 11.60
N ARG A 38 -17.08 8.44 10.32
CA ARG A 38 -16.58 9.59 9.54
C ARG A 38 -15.34 10.25 10.14
N LEU A 39 -14.50 9.45 10.79
CA LEU A 39 -13.25 9.87 11.44
C LEU A 39 -12.00 9.42 10.68
N LEU A 40 -12.17 8.81 9.51
CA LEU A 40 -11.04 8.34 8.70
C LEU A 40 -10.21 9.53 8.21
N PRO A 41 -8.93 9.64 8.61
CA PRO A 41 -8.07 10.75 8.20
C PRO A 41 -7.88 10.80 6.68
N PRO A 42 -7.70 12.00 6.11
CA PRO A 42 -7.48 12.16 4.67
C PRO A 42 -6.07 11.74 4.23
N ILE A 43 -5.14 11.57 5.15
CA ILE A 43 -3.76 11.17 4.88
C ILE A 43 -3.56 9.77 5.44
N ILE A 44 -3.20 8.84 4.55
CA ILE A 44 -2.92 7.44 4.90
C ILE A 44 -1.49 7.13 4.52
N THR A 45 -0.72 6.60 5.45
CA THR A 45 0.65 6.16 5.21
C THR A 45 0.76 4.67 5.49
N GLY A 46 1.39 3.93 4.61
CA GLY A 46 1.55 2.49 4.79
C GLY A 46 2.93 1.98 4.42
N THR A 47 3.34 0.91 5.08
CA THR A 47 4.57 0.16 4.80
C THR A 47 4.24 -1.32 4.70
N SER A 48 4.74 -2.02 3.66
CA SER A 48 4.54 -3.47 3.47
C SER A 48 3.04 -3.85 3.53
N ALA A 49 2.62 -4.71 4.45
CA ALA A 49 1.22 -5.07 4.66
C ALA A 49 0.32 -3.85 4.92
N GLY A 50 0.82 -2.85 5.66
CA GLY A 50 0.10 -1.59 5.88
C GLY A 50 -0.10 -0.79 4.59
N ALA A 51 0.86 -0.84 3.65
CA ALA A 51 0.69 -0.23 2.33
C ALA A 51 -0.42 -0.92 1.52
N LEU A 52 -0.51 -2.25 1.60
CA LEU A 52 -1.58 -3.02 0.95
C LEU A 52 -2.97 -2.62 1.51
N MET A 53 -3.08 -2.50 2.85
CA MET A 53 -4.33 -2.05 3.50
C MET A 53 -4.64 -0.58 3.19
N GLY A 54 -3.62 0.28 3.12
CA GLY A 54 -3.78 1.69 2.72
C GLY A 54 -4.26 1.85 1.28
N ALA A 55 -3.83 0.97 0.38
CA ALA A 55 -4.27 1.00 -1.02
C ALA A 55 -5.77 0.76 -1.16
N ILE A 56 -6.35 -0.20 -0.40
CA ILE A 56 -7.80 -0.44 -0.46
C ILE A 56 -8.59 0.81 -0.08
N VAL A 57 -8.05 1.57 0.90
CA VAL A 57 -8.65 2.82 1.39
C VAL A 57 -8.53 3.95 0.39
N CYS A 58 -7.35 4.11 -0.20
CA CYS A 58 -7.02 5.28 -1.01
C CYS A 58 -7.40 5.15 -2.49
N THR A 59 -7.80 3.95 -2.94
CA THR A 59 -8.25 3.72 -4.31
C THR A 59 -9.77 3.61 -4.46
N ARG A 60 -10.52 3.68 -3.35
CA ARG A 60 -11.98 3.52 -3.31
C ARG A 60 -12.65 4.68 -2.62
N THR A 61 -13.85 5.03 -3.07
CA THR A 61 -14.71 6.01 -2.38
C THR A 61 -15.25 5.42 -1.07
N ASP A 62 -15.85 6.26 -0.21
CA ASP A 62 -16.44 5.81 1.06
C ASP A 62 -17.53 4.75 0.85
N GLU A 63 -18.34 4.91 -0.19
CA GLU A 63 -19.42 3.99 -0.54
C GLU A 63 -18.86 2.64 -0.99
N GLU A 64 -17.84 2.65 -1.86
CA GLU A 64 -17.16 1.45 -2.31
C GLU A 64 -16.46 0.73 -1.15
N LEU A 65 -15.85 1.49 -0.23
CA LEU A 65 -15.20 0.93 0.95
C LEU A 65 -16.19 0.20 1.87
N ARG A 66 -17.38 0.77 2.10
CA ARG A 66 -18.42 0.11 2.91
C ARG A 66 -18.89 -1.20 2.31
N GLN A 67 -18.88 -1.32 0.99
CA GLN A 67 -19.24 -2.57 0.29
C GLN A 67 -18.13 -3.62 0.33
N VAL A 68 -16.86 -3.19 0.38
CA VAL A 68 -15.70 -4.07 0.34
C VAL A 68 -15.26 -4.51 1.74
N LEU A 69 -15.31 -3.61 2.72
CA LEU A 69 -14.91 -3.87 4.11
C LEU A 69 -16.00 -4.60 4.88
N VAL A 70 -16.29 -5.81 4.45
CA VAL A 70 -17.26 -6.73 5.07
C VAL A 70 -16.53 -7.98 5.56
N PRO A 71 -17.05 -8.73 6.53
CA PRO A 71 -16.39 -9.93 7.06
C PRO A 71 -16.03 -10.97 6.00
N GLU A 72 -16.81 -11.05 4.92
CA GLU A 72 -16.59 -11.94 3.77
C GLU A 72 -15.29 -11.63 3.00
N LEU A 73 -14.76 -10.40 3.16
CA LEU A 73 -13.46 -10.03 2.62
C LEU A 73 -12.35 -10.98 3.09
N ALA A 74 -12.43 -11.44 4.35
CA ALA A 74 -11.47 -12.39 4.90
C ALA A 74 -11.42 -13.70 4.09
N ASN A 75 -12.52 -14.12 3.49
CA ASN A 75 -12.57 -15.31 2.64
C ASN A 75 -11.90 -15.10 1.28
N LYS A 76 -11.92 -13.87 0.76
CA LYS A 76 -11.26 -13.50 -0.50
C LYS A 76 -9.75 -13.34 -0.34
N ILE A 77 -9.29 -13.01 0.86
CA ILE A 77 -7.88 -12.77 1.16
C ILE A 77 -7.15 -14.06 1.60
N LYS A 78 -7.84 -15.19 1.66
CA LYS A 78 -7.27 -16.51 2.06
C LYS A 78 -6.10 -17.02 1.20
N PHE A 79 -5.69 -16.28 0.16
CA PHE A 79 -4.53 -16.60 -0.68
C PHE A 79 -3.18 -16.60 0.07
N VAL A 80 -3.14 -16.17 1.33
CA VAL A 80 -1.91 -16.15 2.16
C VAL A 80 -1.81 -17.39 3.06
N HIS A 81 -2.76 -18.32 2.99
CA HIS A 81 -2.79 -19.54 3.82
C HIS A 81 -2.11 -20.77 3.17
N ASP A 82 -1.06 -20.56 2.40
CA ASP A 82 -0.19 -21.69 2.07
C ASP A 82 0.44 -22.24 3.37
N SER A 83 0.45 -23.55 3.50
CA SER A 83 1.10 -24.22 4.63
C SER A 83 2.57 -23.76 4.74
N LEU A 84 3.07 -23.66 5.96
CA LEU A 84 4.49 -23.37 6.21
C LEU A 84 5.42 -24.34 5.44
N ILE A 85 5.00 -25.58 5.26
CA ILE A 85 5.70 -26.58 4.48
C ILE A 85 5.76 -26.20 2.99
N ALA A 86 4.69 -25.65 2.42
CA ALA A 86 4.67 -25.17 1.04
C ALA A 86 5.60 -23.98 0.83
N HIS A 87 5.69 -23.06 1.81
CA HIS A 87 6.64 -21.95 1.79
C HIS A 87 8.10 -22.42 1.84
N ILE A 88 8.41 -23.39 2.69
CA ILE A 88 9.77 -23.96 2.81
C ILE A 88 10.14 -24.71 1.52
N ALA A 89 9.24 -25.52 0.97
CA ALA A 89 9.47 -26.23 -0.30
C ALA A 89 9.69 -25.27 -1.47
N ARG A 90 8.92 -24.18 -1.52
CA ARG A 90 9.08 -23.12 -2.54
C ARG A 90 10.42 -22.42 -2.39
N TYR A 91 10.83 -22.05 -1.16
CA TYR A 91 12.14 -21.44 -0.92
C TYR A 91 13.28 -22.31 -1.38
N ALA A 92 13.21 -23.62 -1.13
CA ALA A 92 14.23 -24.59 -1.56
C ALA A 92 14.34 -24.72 -3.09
N THR A 93 13.24 -24.50 -3.83
CA THR A 93 13.18 -24.65 -5.30
C THR A 93 13.38 -23.36 -6.07
N THR A 94 12.88 -22.24 -5.55
CA THR A 94 12.86 -20.95 -6.27
C THR A 94 13.68 -19.85 -5.59
N GLY A 95 14.16 -20.08 -4.37
CA GLY A 95 14.83 -19.05 -3.56
C GLY A 95 13.92 -17.92 -3.07
N ALA A 96 12.60 -18.07 -3.21
CA ALA A 96 11.60 -17.09 -2.75
C ALA A 96 10.53 -17.77 -1.89
N PHE A 97 10.17 -17.14 -0.77
CA PHE A 97 9.11 -17.63 0.11
C PHE A 97 7.71 -17.39 -0.45
N PHE A 98 7.55 -16.35 -1.28
CA PHE A 98 6.26 -15.93 -1.82
C PHE A 98 6.20 -16.07 -3.34
N ASP A 99 5.04 -16.46 -3.85
CA ASP A 99 4.74 -16.45 -5.26
C ASP A 99 4.48 -15.01 -5.72
N SER A 100 5.40 -14.46 -6.51
CA SER A 100 5.31 -13.09 -7.02
C SER A 100 4.04 -12.84 -7.83
N ASP A 101 3.53 -13.85 -8.56
CA ASP A 101 2.33 -13.69 -9.38
C ASP A 101 1.06 -13.64 -8.54
N GLN A 102 0.98 -14.43 -7.48
CA GLN A 102 -0.14 -14.36 -6.53
C GLN A 102 -0.15 -13.01 -5.81
N TRP A 103 1.01 -12.54 -5.35
CA TRP A 103 1.14 -11.23 -4.72
C TRP A 103 0.79 -10.08 -5.65
N CYS A 104 1.22 -10.14 -6.91
CA CYS A 104 0.88 -9.15 -7.91
C CYS A 104 -0.64 -9.10 -8.16
N ARG A 105 -1.30 -10.24 -8.31
CA ARG A 105 -2.77 -10.32 -8.45
C ARG A 105 -3.49 -9.76 -7.22
N LEU A 106 -3.00 -10.07 -6.04
CA LEU A 106 -3.55 -9.54 -4.79
C LEU A 106 -3.39 -8.02 -4.72
N ALA A 107 -2.19 -7.51 -4.98
CA ALA A 107 -1.90 -6.09 -5.00
C ALA A 107 -2.75 -5.35 -6.05
N LEU A 108 -2.91 -5.90 -7.25
CA LEU A 108 -3.80 -5.36 -8.28
C LEU A 108 -5.24 -5.27 -7.82
N TRP A 109 -5.75 -6.29 -7.12
CA TRP A 109 -7.11 -6.26 -6.59
C TRP A 109 -7.26 -5.20 -5.49
N PHE A 110 -6.30 -5.11 -4.55
CA PHE A 110 -6.29 -4.09 -3.49
C PHE A 110 -6.21 -2.68 -4.06
N CYS A 111 -5.42 -2.47 -5.10
CA CYS A 111 -5.26 -1.18 -5.79
C CYS A 111 -6.36 -0.87 -6.81
N ARG A 112 -7.37 -1.74 -6.95
CA ARG A 112 -8.40 -1.58 -8.01
C ARG A 112 -7.79 -1.48 -9.41
N GLY A 113 -6.83 -2.35 -9.70
CA GLY A 113 -6.09 -2.37 -10.96
C GLY A 113 -4.81 -1.54 -10.90
N SER A 114 -4.46 -0.91 -12.02
CA SER A 114 -3.19 -0.21 -12.20
C SER A 114 -3.34 1.32 -12.02
N LEU A 115 -4.02 1.76 -10.96
CA LEU A 115 -4.10 3.18 -10.63
C LEU A 115 -2.74 3.73 -10.21
N THR A 116 -2.43 4.95 -10.66
CA THR A 116 -1.30 5.74 -10.19
C THR A 116 -1.66 6.50 -8.91
N PHE A 117 -0.65 7.00 -8.19
CA PHE A 117 -0.89 7.81 -6.99
C PHE A 117 -1.71 9.07 -7.31
N LYS A 118 -1.49 9.70 -8.48
CA LYS A 118 -2.24 10.87 -8.91
C LYS A 118 -3.70 10.53 -9.20
N GLU A 119 -3.97 9.47 -9.99
CA GLU A 119 -5.32 9.02 -10.32
C GLU A 119 -6.11 8.63 -9.05
N ALA A 120 -5.47 7.97 -8.08
CA ALA A 120 -6.11 7.61 -6.82
C ALA A 120 -6.47 8.85 -5.99
N TYR A 121 -5.57 9.85 -5.94
CA TYR A 121 -5.84 11.12 -5.27
C TYR A 121 -6.97 11.90 -5.93
N GLU A 122 -6.97 12.02 -7.24
CA GLU A 122 -8.04 12.68 -8.01
C GLU A 122 -9.40 12.00 -7.81
N ARG A 123 -9.40 10.68 -7.66
CA ARG A 123 -10.60 9.89 -7.43
C ARG A 123 -11.19 10.04 -6.03
N THR A 124 -10.34 10.05 -4.99
CA THR A 124 -10.79 9.90 -3.59
C THR A 124 -10.55 11.13 -2.73
N GLY A 125 -9.69 12.04 -3.16
CA GLY A 125 -9.20 13.16 -2.35
C GLY A 125 -8.29 12.75 -1.20
N ARG A 126 -7.97 11.44 -1.06
CA ARG A 126 -7.08 10.94 -0.01
C ARG A 126 -5.64 10.93 -0.47
N ILE A 127 -4.76 11.36 0.42
CA ILE A 127 -3.31 11.34 0.19
C ILE A 127 -2.79 9.99 0.65
N PHE A 128 -2.29 9.21 -0.30
CA PHE A 128 -1.67 7.93 -0.02
C PHE A 128 -0.16 8.04 -0.08
N ASN A 129 0.50 7.58 0.98
CA ASN A 129 1.95 7.54 1.09
C ASN A 129 2.41 6.08 1.27
N VAL A 130 3.38 5.66 0.48
CA VAL A 130 4.02 4.35 0.60
C VAL A 130 5.50 4.54 0.86
N THR A 131 6.00 3.98 1.96
CA THR A 131 7.42 4.00 2.28
C THR A 131 8.12 2.84 1.60
N VAL A 132 9.24 3.13 0.94
CA VAL A 132 10.10 2.16 0.28
C VAL A 132 11.56 2.40 0.66
N VAL A 133 12.32 1.32 0.76
CA VAL A 133 13.75 1.37 1.04
C VAL A 133 14.49 0.96 -0.24
N PRO A 134 15.37 1.83 -0.80
CA PRO A 134 16.22 1.47 -1.92
C PRO A 134 17.16 0.31 -1.56
N ASP A 135 17.58 -0.45 -2.58
CA ASP A 135 18.54 -1.53 -2.42
C ASP A 135 19.97 -1.01 -2.12
N ASP A 136 20.26 0.22 -2.52
CA ASP A 136 21.51 0.90 -2.18
C ASP A 136 21.55 1.29 -0.70
N PRO A 137 22.51 0.75 0.09
CA PRO A 137 22.62 1.03 1.53
C PRO A 137 22.85 2.50 1.89
N HIS A 138 23.33 3.30 0.95
CA HIS A 138 23.60 4.73 1.14
C HIS A 138 22.43 5.63 0.79
N SER A 139 21.39 5.08 0.17
CA SER A 139 20.19 5.83 -0.19
C SER A 139 19.18 5.85 0.96
N PRO A 140 18.65 7.02 1.34
CA PRO A 140 17.62 7.11 2.38
C PRO A 140 16.30 6.47 1.92
N PRO A 141 15.44 6.05 2.88
CA PRO A 141 14.08 5.63 2.56
C PRO A 141 13.34 6.71 1.77
N LYS A 142 12.54 6.28 0.79
CA LYS A 142 11.74 7.16 -0.06
C LYS A 142 10.26 7.05 0.28
N LEU A 143 9.57 8.19 0.21
CA LEU A 143 8.12 8.27 0.37
C LEU A 143 7.48 8.51 -1.00
N LEU A 144 6.74 7.52 -1.50
CA LEU A 144 6.03 7.60 -2.77
C LEU A 144 4.60 8.06 -2.53
N ASN A 145 4.18 9.11 -3.23
CA ASN A 145 2.83 9.66 -3.17
C ASN A 145 2.51 10.45 -4.46
N TYR A 146 1.34 11.09 -4.50
CA TYR A 146 0.90 11.85 -5.67
C TYR A 146 1.75 13.09 -6.00
N ILE A 147 2.64 13.54 -5.09
CA ILE A 147 3.57 14.65 -5.32
C ILE A 147 4.93 14.13 -5.78
N THR A 148 5.49 13.15 -5.05
CA THR A 148 6.85 12.65 -5.27
C THR A 148 6.93 11.64 -6.42
N ALA A 149 5.84 10.90 -6.67
CA ALA A 149 5.75 9.86 -7.67
C ALA A 149 4.34 9.81 -8.33
N PRO A 150 3.83 10.90 -8.92
CA PRO A 150 2.45 11.01 -9.39
C PRO A 150 2.06 9.92 -10.38
N ASN A 151 2.96 9.55 -11.28
CA ASN A 151 2.74 8.59 -12.35
C ASN A 151 3.13 7.15 -11.98
N CYS A 152 3.61 6.93 -10.76
CA CYS A 152 3.94 5.59 -10.28
C CYS A 152 2.65 4.81 -10.00
N VAL A 153 2.60 3.58 -10.47
CA VAL A 153 1.47 2.67 -10.23
C VAL A 153 1.53 2.14 -8.81
N ILE A 154 0.44 2.27 -8.06
CA ILE A 154 0.40 1.99 -6.62
C ILE A 154 0.79 0.53 -6.31
N TRP A 155 0.30 -0.46 -7.08
CA TRP A 155 0.61 -1.86 -6.81
C TRP A 155 2.12 -2.15 -6.89
N SER A 156 2.86 -1.49 -7.80
CA SER A 156 4.31 -1.66 -7.91
C SER A 156 5.05 -1.06 -6.70
N ALA A 157 4.59 0.07 -6.19
CA ALA A 157 5.13 0.68 -4.97
C ALA A 157 4.89 -0.22 -3.73
N ILE A 158 3.71 -0.88 -3.66
CA ILE A 158 3.42 -1.84 -2.59
C ILE A 158 4.34 -3.05 -2.68
N MET A 159 4.54 -3.60 -3.88
CA MET A 159 5.46 -4.72 -4.08
C MET A 159 6.89 -4.36 -3.64
N ALA A 160 7.36 -3.16 -3.99
CA ALA A 160 8.65 -2.65 -3.55
C ALA A 160 8.73 -2.46 -2.03
N SER A 161 7.66 -1.94 -1.41
CA SER A 161 7.58 -1.77 0.05
C SER A 161 7.52 -3.11 0.81
N ALA A 162 6.99 -4.16 0.18
CA ALA A 162 6.91 -5.51 0.74
C ALA A 162 8.12 -6.39 0.40
N ALA A 163 9.02 -5.92 -0.45
CA ALA A 163 10.20 -6.66 -0.84
C ALA A 163 11.17 -6.79 0.34
N ILE A 164 11.44 -8.04 0.74
CA ILE A 164 12.41 -8.35 1.78
C ILE A 164 13.62 -8.99 1.12
N PRO A 165 14.83 -8.44 1.27
CA PRO A 165 16.05 -9.04 0.73
C PRO A 165 16.19 -10.51 1.15
N GLY A 166 16.46 -11.39 0.19
CA GLY A 166 16.58 -12.84 0.42
C GLY A 166 15.27 -13.61 0.58
N VAL A 167 14.11 -12.92 0.64
CA VAL A 167 12.78 -13.55 0.78
C VAL A 167 11.94 -13.37 -0.47
N SER A 168 12.05 -12.22 -1.12
CA SER A 168 11.40 -11.92 -2.40
C SER A 168 12.34 -12.19 -3.58
N SER A 169 11.80 -12.59 -4.73
CA SER A 169 12.59 -12.73 -5.95
C SER A 169 13.26 -11.39 -6.31
N ARG A 170 14.52 -11.43 -6.79
CA ARG A 170 15.31 -10.23 -7.17
C ARG A 170 14.60 -9.30 -8.15
N HIS A 171 13.67 -9.81 -8.94
CA HIS A 171 12.90 -9.01 -9.91
C HIS A 171 11.91 -8.04 -9.26
N VAL A 172 11.49 -8.26 -8.01
CA VAL A 172 10.54 -7.37 -7.32
C VAL A 172 11.23 -6.15 -6.72
N SER A 173 12.52 -6.27 -6.37
CA SER A 173 13.26 -5.21 -5.67
C SER A 173 13.56 -3.97 -6.54
N SER A 174 13.44 -4.05 -7.88
CA SER A 174 13.84 -2.98 -8.81
C SER A 174 12.71 -2.42 -9.69
N MET A 175 11.47 -2.85 -9.53
CA MET A 175 10.38 -2.50 -10.45
C MET A 175 9.42 -1.46 -9.88
N TYR A 176 9.75 -0.17 -10.06
CA TYR A 176 8.69 0.85 -10.11
C TYR A 176 8.15 0.92 -11.54
N VAL A 177 6.89 0.52 -11.73
CA VAL A 177 6.21 0.74 -13.00
C VAL A 177 5.62 2.15 -13.00
N CYS A 178 6.28 3.07 -13.70
CA CYS A 178 5.73 4.40 -13.95
C CYS A 178 5.00 4.39 -15.30
N ARG A 179 3.77 4.89 -15.35
CA ARG A 179 3.15 5.24 -16.62
C ARG A 179 3.85 6.49 -17.14
N LEU A 180 4.54 6.37 -18.27
CA LEU A 180 5.20 7.48 -18.93
C LEU A 180 4.15 8.39 -19.57
N THR A 181 3.67 9.36 -18.84
CA THR A 181 2.92 10.51 -19.37
C THR A 181 3.68 11.79 -18.98
N GLY A 182 4.78 12.07 -19.67
CA GLY A 182 5.61 13.26 -19.44
C GLY A 182 7.06 12.94 -19.08
N PRO A 183 7.96 13.95 -19.13
CA PRO A 183 9.37 13.75 -18.85
C PRO A 183 9.58 13.27 -17.42
N VAL A 184 10.23 12.12 -17.29
CA VAL A 184 10.75 11.62 -16.01
C VAL A 184 11.77 12.63 -15.52
N ASN A 185 11.50 13.29 -14.41
CA ASN A 185 12.50 14.15 -13.78
C ASN A 185 13.57 13.24 -13.15
N PRO A 186 14.81 13.22 -13.67
CA PRO A 186 15.87 12.30 -13.22
C PRO A 186 16.49 12.65 -11.87
N SER A 187 15.91 13.59 -11.12
CA SER A 187 16.45 14.12 -9.86
C SER A 187 15.80 13.55 -8.59
N PHE A 188 15.23 12.32 -8.66
CA PHE A 188 14.73 11.61 -7.47
C PHE A 188 15.28 10.20 -7.39
#